data_b7671630b8294698cd7516e611929ba0
#
_entry.id   b7671630b8294698cd7516e611929ba0
#
_cell.length_a   1.000
_cell.length_b   1.000
_cell.length_c   1.000
_cell.angle_alpha   90.00
_cell.angle_beta   90.00
_cell.angle_gamma   90.00
#
_symmetry.space_group_name_H-M   'P 1'
#
loop_
_entity.id
_entity.type
_entity.pdbx_description
1 polymer ?
#
loop_
_entity_poly.entity_id
_entity_poly.type
_entity_poly.pdbx_seq_one_letter_code
_entity_poly.pdbx_strand_id
1 'polypeptide(L)'
;MRILGISGSQRREDVSATRTLVATVLENTGLDYDLVSLRGLNISGCTACLRCTGDNVCKVEDDMASLREKVAGAEAYVVGAPNHFSGCNAQIRAFLERWFQFRHREGDFLWGKPGVAVGVGGLDGGPPARDIEGFFLFNLIEPVASLTATGAAPCYFCGFGETCGIGVPRMRHGDEVKIEPEIIPKVNEQPETMHAAAQAGRRLGHLLRDGWDRREAALRSQERLMDWMAGK
;
A
#
# COMPACT_ATOMS: atom_id res chain seq x y z
N MET A 1 11.78 -4.95 -17.01
CA MET A 1 10.99 -5.28 -15.79
C MET A 1 10.53 -3.97 -15.19
N ARG A 2 9.22 -3.80 -14.95
CA ARG A 2 8.66 -2.56 -14.41
C ARG A 2 7.89 -2.84 -13.13
N ILE A 3 8.13 -2.07 -12.09
CA ILE A 3 7.47 -2.18 -10.79
C ILE A 3 6.37 -1.12 -10.70
N LEU A 4 5.22 -1.48 -10.12
CA LEU A 4 4.14 -0.54 -9.88
C LEU A 4 4.08 -0.17 -8.40
N GLY A 5 4.32 1.11 -8.10
CA GLY A 5 4.07 1.71 -6.80
C GLY A 5 2.72 2.40 -6.76
N ILE A 6 1.97 2.19 -5.69
CA ILE A 6 0.65 2.77 -5.45
C ILE A 6 0.66 3.51 -4.12
N SER A 7 0.29 4.78 -4.14
CA SER A 7 0.05 5.56 -2.92
C SER A 7 -1.46 5.83 -2.75
N GLY A 8 -2.07 5.27 -1.72
CA GLY A 8 -3.47 5.53 -1.34
C GLY A 8 -3.69 6.85 -0.58
N SER A 9 -2.64 7.61 -0.31
CA SER A 9 -2.74 8.87 0.43
C SER A 9 -3.49 9.94 -0.36
N GLN A 10 -4.41 10.62 0.31
CA GLN A 10 -5.14 11.78 -0.25
C GLN A 10 -4.43 13.12 0.03
N ARG A 11 -3.27 13.10 0.68
CA ARG A 11 -2.45 14.30 0.87
C ARG A 11 -1.72 14.67 -0.42
N ARG A 12 -1.35 15.95 -0.53
CA ARG A 12 -0.45 16.40 -1.59
C ARG A 12 0.84 15.58 -1.56
N GLU A 13 1.43 15.40 -2.71
CA GLU A 13 2.59 14.50 -2.90
C GLU A 13 3.81 14.91 -2.07
N ASP A 14 4.03 16.22 -1.96
CA ASP A 14 5.15 16.82 -1.22
C ASP A 14 5.11 16.61 0.30
N VAL A 15 3.92 16.31 0.86
CA VAL A 15 3.72 16.10 2.31
C VAL A 15 3.18 14.71 2.66
N SER A 16 3.09 13.82 1.68
CA SER A 16 2.54 12.47 1.87
C SER A 16 3.59 11.48 2.35
N ALA A 17 3.62 11.15 3.62
CA ALA A 17 4.50 10.12 4.18
C ALA A 17 4.34 8.75 3.49
N THR A 18 3.11 8.37 3.14
CA THR A 18 2.84 7.12 2.39
C THR A 18 3.53 7.13 1.04
N ARG A 19 3.37 8.22 0.28
CA ARG A 19 4.01 8.35 -1.04
C ARG A 19 5.53 8.37 -0.93
N THR A 20 6.08 9.09 0.05
CA THR A 20 7.52 9.14 0.30
C THR A 20 8.09 7.74 0.54
N LEU A 21 7.46 6.92 1.38
CA LEU A 21 7.93 5.56 1.63
C LEU A 21 7.82 4.66 0.40
N VAL A 22 6.70 4.72 -0.33
CA VAL A 22 6.55 3.96 -1.58
C VAL A 22 7.64 4.37 -2.58
N ALA A 23 7.88 5.68 -2.75
CA ALA A 23 8.95 6.19 -3.62
C ALA A 23 10.34 5.69 -3.17
N THR A 24 10.64 5.76 -1.87
CA THR A 24 11.92 5.28 -1.33
C THR A 24 12.17 3.81 -1.63
N VAL A 25 11.14 2.95 -1.50
CA VAL A 25 11.24 1.54 -1.90
C VAL A 25 11.56 1.42 -3.39
N LEU A 26 10.78 2.09 -4.24
CA LEU A 26 10.93 2.01 -5.71
C LEU A 26 12.31 2.48 -6.19
N GLU A 27 12.78 3.63 -5.71
CA GLU A 27 14.06 4.23 -6.06
C GLU A 27 15.25 3.33 -5.70
N ASN A 28 15.11 2.53 -4.64
CA ASN A 28 16.15 1.61 -4.20
C ASN A 28 16.10 0.22 -4.86
N THR A 29 15.17 -0.04 -5.77
CA THR A 29 15.13 -1.31 -6.52
C THR A 29 16.20 -1.38 -7.60
N GLY A 30 16.62 -0.25 -8.17
CA GLY A 30 17.49 -0.17 -9.34
C GLY A 30 16.82 -0.68 -10.63
N LEU A 31 15.48 -0.67 -10.69
CA LEU A 31 14.66 -1.08 -11.83
C LEU A 31 13.70 0.04 -12.24
N ASP A 32 13.17 -0.05 -13.46
CA ASP A 32 12.12 0.88 -13.91
C ASP A 32 10.85 0.73 -13.07
N TYR A 33 10.19 1.83 -12.80
CA TYR A 33 8.94 1.83 -12.06
C TYR A 33 7.95 2.90 -12.53
N ASP A 34 6.67 2.65 -12.25
CA ASP A 34 5.61 3.65 -12.24
C ASP A 34 5.22 3.94 -10.79
N LEU A 35 5.08 5.20 -10.41
CA LEU A 35 4.50 5.60 -9.13
C LEU A 35 3.17 6.31 -9.37
N VAL A 36 2.09 5.68 -8.91
CA VAL A 36 0.72 6.17 -9.06
C VAL A 36 0.20 6.68 -7.71
N SER A 37 -0.23 7.93 -7.68
CA SER A 37 -1.02 8.48 -6.58
C SER A 37 -2.51 8.29 -6.89
N LEU A 38 -3.26 7.74 -5.94
CA LEU A 38 -4.72 7.64 -6.07
C LEU A 38 -5.42 8.96 -5.68
N ARG A 39 -4.67 9.99 -5.29
CA ARG A 39 -5.23 11.31 -4.97
C ARG A 39 -5.89 11.93 -6.19
N GLY A 40 -7.15 12.32 -6.04
CA GLY A 40 -7.92 12.98 -7.10
C GLY A 40 -8.50 12.03 -8.15
N LEU A 41 -8.18 10.73 -8.10
CA LEU A 41 -8.79 9.76 -8.99
C LEU A 41 -10.19 9.37 -8.48
N ASN A 42 -11.11 9.24 -9.38
CA ASN A 42 -12.45 8.72 -9.12
C ASN A 42 -12.45 7.21 -9.37
N ILE A 43 -12.30 6.41 -8.31
CA ILE A 43 -12.32 4.96 -8.37
C ILE A 43 -13.36 4.46 -7.37
N SER A 44 -14.44 3.86 -7.86
CA SER A 44 -15.46 3.21 -7.04
C SER A 44 -15.06 1.78 -6.68
N GLY A 45 -15.59 1.25 -5.57
CA GLY A 45 -15.43 -0.14 -5.17
C GLY A 45 -16.00 -1.13 -6.18
N CYS A 46 -15.70 -2.42 -5.98
CA CYS A 46 -16.26 -3.49 -6.81
C CYS A 46 -17.75 -3.67 -6.50
N THR A 47 -18.59 -3.63 -7.52
CA THR A 47 -20.05 -3.82 -7.41
C THR A 47 -20.47 -5.29 -7.49
N ALA A 48 -19.54 -6.23 -7.54
CA ALA A 48 -19.79 -7.68 -7.69
C ALA A 48 -20.70 -8.04 -8.89
N CYS A 49 -20.71 -7.23 -9.93
CA CYS A 49 -21.57 -7.42 -11.10
C CYS A 49 -21.14 -8.56 -12.04
N LEU A 50 -19.97 -9.16 -11.80
CA LEU A 50 -19.37 -10.30 -12.52
C LEU A 50 -19.15 -10.09 -14.03
N ARG A 51 -19.35 -8.88 -14.56
CA ARG A 51 -19.17 -8.62 -16.00
C ARG A 51 -17.72 -8.74 -16.48
N CYS A 52 -16.74 -8.78 -15.57
CA CYS A 52 -15.33 -9.00 -15.88
C CYS A 52 -14.94 -10.47 -16.05
N THR A 53 -15.82 -11.43 -15.71
CA THR A 53 -15.49 -12.86 -15.74
C THR A 53 -15.22 -13.42 -17.13
N GLY A 54 -15.70 -12.74 -18.16
CA GLY A 54 -15.56 -13.19 -19.56
C GLY A 54 -14.22 -12.83 -20.20
N ASP A 55 -13.60 -11.71 -19.78
CA ASP A 55 -12.43 -11.13 -20.47
C ASP A 55 -11.41 -10.46 -19.54
N ASN A 56 -11.56 -10.60 -18.21
CA ASN A 56 -10.72 -9.95 -17.21
C ASN A 56 -10.65 -8.41 -17.33
N VAL A 57 -11.75 -7.78 -17.80
CA VAL A 57 -11.87 -6.32 -17.92
C VAL A 57 -13.06 -5.83 -17.12
N CYS A 58 -12.83 -4.95 -16.16
CA CYS A 58 -13.92 -4.31 -15.42
C CYS A 58 -14.73 -3.38 -16.32
N LYS A 59 -16.06 -3.44 -16.19
CA LYS A 59 -17.00 -2.64 -16.98
C LYS A 59 -17.56 -1.42 -16.23
N VAL A 60 -16.97 -1.10 -15.09
CA VAL A 60 -17.26 0.17 -14.39
C VAL A 60 -16.43 1.26 -15.02
N GLU A 61 -17.07 2.30 -15.49
CA GLU A 61 -16.45 3.44 -16.18
C GLU A 61 -15.97 4.45 -15.14
N ASP A 62 -14.71 4.37 -14.77
CA ASP A 62 -14.03 5.29 -13.87
C ASP A 62 -12.50 5.24 -14.13
N ASP A 63 -11.71 5.96 -13.32
CA ASP A 63 -10.27 6.08 -13.53
C ASP A 63 -9.50 4.76 -13.37
N MET A 64 -10.11 3.70 -12.81
CA MET A 64 -9.50 2.37 -12.76
C MET A 64 -9.17 1.83 -14.16
N ALA A 65 -9.95 2.19 -15.18
CA ALA A 65 -9.71 1.75 -16.56
C ALA A 65 -8.31 2.18 -17.06
N SER A 66 -7.88 3.40 -16.73
CA SER A 66 -6.57 3.93 -17.11
C SER A 66 -5.38 3.25 -16.39
N LEU A 67 -5.64 2.61 -15.25
CA LEU A 67 -4.62 1.94 -14.44
C LEU A 67 -4.51 0.45 -14.74
N ARG A 68 -5.47 -0.13 -15.46
CA ARG A 68 -5.57 -1.57 -15.70
C ARG A 68 -4.27 -2.15 -16.28
N GLU A 69 -3.76 -1.57 -17.35
CA GLU A 69 -2.56 -2.08 -18.04
C GLU A 69 -1.31 -1.95 -17.16
N LYS A 70 -1.22 -0.91 -16.33
CA LYS A 70 -0.12 -0.78 -15.35
C LYS A 70 -0.15 -1.89 -14.31
N VAL A 71 -1.33 -2.23 -13.81
CA VAL A 71 -1.50 -3.33 -12.83
C VAL A 71 -1.19 -4.67 -13.48
N ALA A 72 -1.76 -4.97 -14.64
CA ALA A 72 -1.56 -6.25 -15.32
C ALA A 72 -0.10 -6.46 -15.74
N GLY A 73 0.54 -5.41 -16.28
CA GLY A 73 1.89 -5.47 -16.84
C GLY A 73 3.04 -5.31 -15.83
N ALA A 74 2.76 -4.95 -14.57
CA ALA A 74 3.81 -4.84 -13.56
C ALA A 74 4.37 -6.21 -13.16
N GLU A 75 5.69 -6.29 -12.92
CA GLU A 75 6.36 -7.50 -12.41
C GLU A 75 6.33 -7.61 -10.88
N ALA A 76 6.13 -6.49 -10.18
CA ALA A 76 6.03 -6.40 -8.74
C ALA A 76 5.19 -5.21 -8.30
N TYR A 77 4.78 -5.22 -7.04
CA TYR A 77 3.95 -4.17 -6.46
C TYR A 77 4.57 -3.59 -5.18
N VAL A 78 4.46 -2.26 -5.04
CA VAL A 78 4.71 -1.55 -3.77
C VAL A 78 3.45 -0.76 -3.44
N VAL A 79 2.65 -1.26 -2.50
CA VAL A 79 1.35 -0.66 -2.18
C VAL A 79 1.40 0.00 -0.82
N GLY A 80 1.04 1.29 -0.79
CA GLY A 80 1.03 2.08 0.44
C GLY A 80 -0.33 2.66 0.79
N ALA A 81 -0.73 2.55 2.05
CA ALA A 81 -1.97 3.10 2.57
C ALA A 81 -1.79 3.87 3.88
N PRO A 82 -2.52 4.99 4.06
CA PRO A 82 -2.66 5.61 5.37
C PRO A 82 -3.64 4.81 6.24
N ASN A 83 -3.39 4.83 7.56
CA ASN A 83 -4.31 4.23 8.54
C ASN A 83 -5.53 5.12 8.74
N HIS A 84 -6.69 4.60 8.38
CA HIS A 84 -8.00 5.17 8.69
C HIS A 84 -8.84 4.14 9.44
N PHE A 85 -9.17 4.43 10.72
CA PHE A 85 -9.99 3.55 11.56
C PHE A 85 -9.47 2.11 11.63
N SER A 86 -8.15 1.97 11.90
CA SER A 86 -7.46 0.66 12.01
C SER A 86 -7.48 -0.20 10.73
N GLY A 87 -7.38 0.43 9.57
CA GLY A 87 -7.31 -0.24 8.27
C GLY A 87 -6.88 0.68 7.15
N CYS A 88 -6.91 0.17 5.95
CA CYS A 88 -6.71 0.95 4.74
C CYS A 88 -7.80 2.02 4.57
N ASN A 89 -7.44 3.20 4.07
CA ASN A 89 -8.42 4.20 3.70
C ASN A 89 -9.30 3.75 2.52
N ALA A 90 -10.49 4.33 2.37
CA ALA A 90 -11.49 3.94 1.38
C ALA A 90 -10.95 3.93 -0.05
N GLN A 91 -10.11 4.89 -0.42
CA GLN A 91 -9.59 5.01 -1.78
C GLN A 91 -8.71 3.83 -2.19
N ILE A 92 -7.77 3.42 -1.33
CA ILE A 92 -6.94 2.25 -1.62
C ILE A 92 -7.76 0.96 -1.58
N ARG A 93 -8.74 0.87 -0.67
CA ARG A 93 -9.64 -0.27 -0.59
C ARG A 93 -10.44 -0.43 -1.88
N ALA A 94 -11.06 0.63 -2.38
CA ALA A 94 -11.80 0.63 -3.63
C ALA A 94 -10.90 0.21 -4.82
N PHE A 95 -9.68 0.76 -4.89
CA PHE A 95 -8.70 0.39 -5.92
C PHE A 95 -8.36 -1.10 -5.87
N LEU A 96 -8.05 -1.63 -4.69
CA LEU A 96 -7.68 -3.05 -4.52
C LEU A 96 -8.85 -3.99 -4.83
N GLU A 97 -10.09 -3.68 -4.39
CA GLU A 97 -11.28 -4.49 -4.74
C GLU A 97 -11.47 -4.62 -6.25
N ARG A 98 -11.10 -3.59 -7.01
CA ARG A 98 -11.21 -3.61 -8.48
C ARG A 98 -10.18 -4.53 -9.15
N TRP A 99 -9.16 -5.04 -8.40
CA TRP A 99 -8.27 -6.08 -8.91
C TRP A 99 -8.96 -7.44 -9.02
N PHE A 100 -10.18 -7.60 -8.52
CA PHE A 100 -11.01 -8.77 -8.77
C PHE A 100 -11.13 -9.11 -10.27
N GLN A 101 -11.06 -8.12 -11.15
CA GLN A 101 -11.06 -8.32 -12.61
C GLN A 101 -9.90 -9.21 -13.12
N PHE A 102 -8.80 -9.31 -12.40
CA PHE A 102 -7.62 -10.08 -12.81
C PHE A 102 -7.61 -11.54 -12.35
N ARG A 103 -8.67 -11.98 -11.66
CA ARG A 103 -8.74 -13.31 -11.01
C ARG A 103 -9.47 -14.36 -11.82
N HIS A 104 -10.02 -14.00 -12.98
CA HIS A 104 -10.89 -14.89 -13.76
C HIS A 104 -10.12 -15.60 -14.86
N ARG A 105 -10.68 -16.72 -15.35
CA ARG A 105 -10.15 -17.55 -16.41
C ARG A 105 -8.73 -18.02 -16.14
N GLU A 106 -7.76 -17.55 -16.89
CA GLU A 106 -6.34 -17.91 -16.72
C GLU A 106 -5.76 -17.44 -15.39
N GLY A 107 -6.33 -16.40 -14.77
CA GLY A 107 -6.10 -15.99 -13.37
C GLY A 107 -4.68 -15.59 -12.95
N ASP A 108 -3.72 -15.63 -13.84
CA ASP A 108 -2.28 -15.54 -13.56
C ASP A 108 -1.69 -14.13 -13.70
N PHE A 109 -2.52 -13.12 -13.98
CA PHE A 109 -2.03 -11.73 -14.09
C PHE A 109 -1.28 -11.26 -12.84
N LEU A 110 -1.72 -11.71 -11.66
CA LEU A 110 -1.18 -11.29 -10.37
C LEU A 110 -0.31 -12.35 -9.70
N TRP A 111 -0.58 -13.64 -9.96
CA TRP A 111 -0.05 -14.75 -9.20
C TRP A 111 1.48 -14.81 -9.20
N GLY A 112 2.03 -15.04 -8.01
CA GLY A 112 3.46 -15.19 -7.77
C GLY A 112 4.28 -13.92 -7.98
N LYS A 113 3.68 -12.77 -8.24
CA LYS A 113 4.43 -11.50 -8.25
C LYS A 113 4.80 -11.11 -6.82
N PRO A 114 6.01 -10.56 -6.58
CA PRO A 114 6.37 -10.09 -5.25
C PRO A 114 5.70 -8.75 -4.93
N GLY A 115 5.32 -8.58 -3.67
CA GLY A 115 4.68 -7.37 -3.17
C GLY A 115 5.33 -6.81 -1.90
N VAL A 116 5.40 -5.49 -1.79
CA VAL A 116 5.79 -4.77 -0.57
C VAL A 116 4.59 -4.00 -0.05
N ALA A 117 4.21 -4.26 1.20
CA ALA A 117 3.15 -3.54 1.89
C ALA A 117 3.72 -2.36 2.68
N VAL A 118 3.07 -1.20 2.61
CA VAL A 118 3.48 0.02 3.33
C VAL A 118 2.28 0.60 4.07
N GLY A 119 2.33 0.64 5.40
CA GLY A 119 1.32 1.25 6.23
C GLY A 119 1.83 2.50 6.96
N VAL A 120 1.06 3.58 6.92
CA VAL A 120 1.40 4.83 7.62
C VAL A 120 0.26 5.26 8.52
N GLY A 121 0.53 5.46 9.81
CA GLY A 121 -0.48 5.90 10.76
C GLY A 121 -0.03 7.03 11.67
N GLY A 122 -0.99 7.78 12.23
CA GLY A 122 -0.69 8.80 13.26
C GLY A 122 -0.20 8.19 14.57
N LEU A 123 -0.66 6.99 14.90
CA LEU A 123 -0.24 6.20 16.06
C LEU A 123 0.41 4.89 15.60
N ASP A 124 -0.24 4.17 14.69
CA ASP A 124 0.17 2.84 14.23
C ASP A 124 -0.07 2.69 12.72
N GLY A 125 0.98 2.31 11.98
CA GLY A 125 0.93 1.96 10.55
C GLY A 125 0.64 0.48 10.29
N GLY A 126 0.59 -0.37 11.31
CA GLY A 126 0.42 -1.81 11.20
C GLY A 126 -0.90 -2.25 10.54
N PRO A 127 -2.07 -1.73 10.97
CA PRO A 127 -3.34 -2.17 10.40
C PRO A 127 -3.42 -2.06 8.86
N PRO A 128 -3.14 -0.92 8.21
CA PRO A 128 -3.18 -0.87 6.74
C PRO A 128 -2.11 -1.76 6.07
N ALA A 129 -0.95 -1.96 6.68
CA ALA A 129 0.05 -2.88 6.16
C ALA A 129 -0.48 -4.32 6.14
N ARG A 130 -1.09 -4.78 7.25
CA ARG A 130 -1.75 -6.11 7.33
C ARG A 130 -2.91 -6.26 6.34
N ASP A 131 -3.72 -5.22 6.15
CA ASP A 131 -4.79 -5.23 5.15
C ASP A 131 -4.24 -5.49 3.74
N ILE A 132 -3.12 -4.83 3.39
CA ILE A 132 -2.47 -5.01 2.10
C ILE A 132 -1.84 -6.40 1.99
N GLU A 133 -1.19 -6.91 3.03
CA GLU A 133 -0.64 -8.27 3.05
C GLU A 133 -1.73 -9.32 2.86
N GLY A 134 -2.85 -9.20 3.58
CA GLY A 134 -4.01 -10.07 3.40
C GLY A 134 -4.51 -10.03 1.95
N PHE A 135 -4.64 -8.83 1.39
CA PHE A 135 -5.02 -8.67 -0.01
C PHE A 135 -4.02 -9.35 -0.97
N PHE A 136 -2.72 -9.22 -0.73
CA PHE A 136 -1.70 -9.88 -1.51
C PHE A 136 -1.88 -11.40 -1.46
N LEU A 137 -2.01 -11.99 -0.29
CA LEU A 137 -2.20 -13.43 -0.12
C LEU A 137 -3.45 -13.94 -0.84
N PHE A 138 -4.59 -13.23 -0.73
CA PHE A 138 -5.82 -13.59 -1.46
C PHE A 138 -5.69 -13.52 -2.99
N ASN A 139 -4.68 -12.82 -3.50
CA ASN A 139 -4.36 -12.71 -4.93
C ASN A 139 -3.11 -13.51 -5.33
N LEU A 140 -2.59 -14.36 -4.44
CA LEU A 140 -1.36 -15.14 -4.61
C LEU A 140 -0.15 -14.29 -4.99
N ILE A 141 -0.14 -13.02 -4.57
CA ILE A 141 1.01 -12.14 -4.61
C ILE A 141 1.84 -12.45 -3.36
N GLU A 142 3.15 -12.67 -3.51
CA GLU A 142 3.99 -13.01 -2.37
C GLU A 142 4.43 -11.75 -1.60
N PRO A 143 4.00 -11.54 -0.33
CA PRO A 143 4.50 -10.44 0.48
C PRO A 143 5.97 -10.67 0.84
N VAL A 144 6.88 -9.87 0.25
CA VAL A 144 8.33 -9.99 0.47
C VAL A 144 8.87 -9.01 1.51
N ALA A 145 8.13 -7.96 1.80
CA ALA A 145 8.40 -7.04 2.90
C ALA A 145 7.12 -6.32 3.34
N SER A 146 7.09 -5.92 4.62
CA SER A 146 6.06 -5.07 5.22
C SER A 146 6.74 -3.94 5.98
N LEU A 147 6.30 -2.72 5.75
CA LEU A 147 6.85 -1.51 6.31
C LEU A 147 5.77 -0.72 7.03
N THR A 148 6.11 -0.20 8.20
CA THR A 148 5.24 0.69 8.96
C THR A 148 5.93 1.99 9.29
N ALA A 149 5.18 3.07 9.37
CA ALA A 149 5.71 4.37 9.76
C ALA A 149 4.71 5.20 10.55
N THR A 150 5.26 6.14 11.30
CA THR A 150 4.48 7.23 11.86
C THR A 150 4.40 8.39 10.87
N GLY A 151 3.16 8.82 10.56
CA GLY A 151 2.89 10.02 9.78
C GLY A 151 2.13 11.05 10.59
N ALA A 152 2.08 12.28 10.10
CA ALA A 152 1.29 13.31 10.75
C ALA A 152 -0.22 12.99 10.66
N ALA A 153 -0.87 12.81 11.80
CA ALA A 153 -2.33 12.67 11.84
C ALA A 153 -3.01 14.00 11.45
N PRO A 154 -4.27 13.96 10.94
CA PRO A 154 -5.05 15.19 10.70
C PRO A 154 -5.17 16.10 11.92
N CYS A 155 -5.10 15.54 13.12
CA CYS A 155 -5.18 16.27 14.40
C CYS A 155 -4.09 17.36 14.55
N TYR A 156 -2.95 17.22 13.90
CA TYR A 156 -1.91 18.27 13.90
C TYR A 156 -2.32 19.53 13.10
N PHE A 157 -3.36 19.44 12.28
CA PHE A 157 -3.75 20.49 11.34
C PHE A 157 -5.22 20.94 11.48
N CYS A 158 -6.00 20.28 12.31
CA CYS A 158 -7.45 20.55 12.44
C CYS A 158 -7.80 21.79 13.28
N GLY A 159 -6.80 22.41 13.92
CA GLY A 159 -7.01 23.56 14.81
C GLY A 159 -7.44 23.22 16.24
N PHE A 160 -7.73 21.95 16.54
CA PHE A 160 -8.19 21.49 17.87
C PHE A 160 -7.27 20.45 18.51
N GLY A 161 -6.16 20.12 17.87
CA GLY A 161 -5.29 19.02 18.31
C GLY A 161 -4.69 19.21 19.70
N GLU A 162 -4.52 20.45 20.17
CA GLU A 162 -4.00 20.79 21.50
C GLU A 162 -5.03 20.59 22.61
N THR A 163 -6.32 20.67 22.30
CA THR A 163 -7.41 20.63 23.29
C THR A 163 -8.31 19.40 23.18
N CYS A 164 -8.25 18.70 22.06
CA CYS A 164 -9.10 17.52 21.80
C CYS A 164 -8.67 16.33 22.65
N GLY A 165 -9.57 15.80 23.50
CA GLY A 165 -9.30 14.67 24.40
C GLY A 165 -8.91 13.35 23.70
N ILE A 166 -9.25 13.20 22.40
CA ILE A 166 -8.89 12.06 21.56
C ILE A 166 -7.90 12.47 20.45
N GLY A 167 -7.30 13.66 20.57
CA GLY A 167 -6.35 14.18 19.60
C GLY A 167 -5.00 13.47 19.66
N VAL A 168 -4.50 13.01 18.52
CA VAL A 168 -3.19 12.32 18.42
C VAL A 168 -2.05 13.14 19.04
N PRO A 169 -1.96 14.48 18.88
CA PRO A 169 -0.92 15.27 19.54
C PRO A 169 -0.91 15.08 21.06
N ARG A 170 -2.08 15.17 21.72
CA ARG A 170 -2.19 14.96 23.16
C ARG A 170 -1.88 13.54 23.59
N MET A 171 -2.35 12.56 22.84
CA MET A 171 -2.06 11.13 23.11
C MET A 171 -0.56 10.82 23.04
N ARG A 172 0.20 11.55 22.21
CA ARG A 172 1.65 11.32 22.03
C ARG A 172 2.52 12.16 22.93
N HIS A 173 2.11 13.39 23.21
CA HIS A 173 2.97 14.41 23.85
C HIS A 173 2.42 14.91 25.19
N GLY A 174 1.25 14.43 25.61
CA GLY A 174 0.60 14.84 26.87
C GLY A 174 -0.40 15.99 26.72
N ASP A 175 -1.08 16.28 27.83
CA ASP A 175 -2.25 17.17 27.83
C ASP A 175 -1.91 18.66 27.59
N GLU A 176 -0.68 19.07 27.86
CA GLU A 176 -0.24 20.45 27.68
C GLU A 176 0.51 20.70 26.37
N VAL A 177 0.39 19.75 25.40
CA VAL A 177 1.09 19.86 24.13
C VAL A 177 0.76 21.15 23.39
N LYS A 178 1.80 21.79 22.81
CA LYS A 178 1.69 22.84 21.80
C LYS A 178 2.12 22.26 20.46
N ILE A 179 1.32 22.51 19.42
CA ILE A 179 1.60 22.02 18.07
C ILE A 179 2.54 22.99 17.39
N GLU A 180 3.81 22.63 17.41
CA GLU A 180 4.89 23.32 16.71
C GLU A 180 5.41 22.42 15.57
N PRO A 181 6.08 22.96 14.54
CA PRO A 181 6.56 22.17 13.38
C PRO A 181 7.44 20.97 13.76
N GLU A 182 8.16 21.06 14.87
CA GLU A 182 9.13 20.08 15.36
C GLU A 182 8.45 18.79 15.85
N ILE A 183 7.24 18.90 16.41
CA ILE A 183 6.51 17.72 16.91
C ILE A 183 5.64 17.04 15.85
N ILE A 184 5.51 17.65 14.69
CA ILE A 184 4.72 17.08 13.58
C ILE A 184 5.54 15.95 12.94
N PRO A 185 5.10 14.68 13.02
CA PRO A 185 5.88 13.57 12.49
C PRO A 185 6.12 13.69 10.99
N LYS A 186 7.39 13.61 10.58
CA LYS A 186 7.82 13.54 9.19
C LYS A 186 8.56 12.21 8.96
N VAL A 187 8.17 11.48 7.94
CA VAL A 187 8.73 10.14 7.69
C VAL A 187 10.22 10.20 7.31
N ASN A 188 10.64 11.21 6.59
CA ASN A 188 12.05 11.44 6.21
C ASN A 188 12.95 11.76 7.40
N GLU A 189 12.40 12.11 8.56
CA GLU A 189 13.13 12.31 9.82
C GLU A 189 13.15 11.03 10.69
N GLN A 190 12.69 9.88 10.17
CA GLN A 190 12.69 8.56 10.81
C GLN A 190 13.77 7.67 10.15
N PRO A 191 15.04 7.74 10.56
CA PRO A 191 16.16 7.10 9.85
C PRO A 191 16.03 5.58 9.75
N GLU A 192 15.53 4.91 10.80
CA GLU A 192 15.30 3.46 10.79
C GLU A 192 14.24 3.07 9.76
N THR A 193 13.13 3.81 9.72
CA THR A 193 12.05 3.59 8.74
C THR A 193 12.53 3.80 7.31
N MET A 194 13.27 4.88 7.06
CA MET A 194 13.83 5.18 5.74
C MET A 194 14.87 4.13 5.32
N HIS A 195 15.70 3.66 6.27
CA HIS A 195 16.64 2.58 6.02
C HIS A 195 15.95 1.26 5.68
N ALA A 196 14.90 0.89 6.44
CA ALA A 196 14.09 -0.30 6.17
C ALA A 196 13.41 -0.24 4.79
N ALA A 197 12.89 0.94 4.41
CA ALA A 197 12.30 1.15 3.08
C ALA A 197 13.34 0.96 1.96
N ALA A 198 14.53 1.52 2.12
CA ALA A 198 15.62 1.35 1.18
C ALA A 198 16.09 -0.12 1.10
N GLN A 199 16.16 -0.83 2.22
CA GLN A 199 16.48 -2.27 2.24
C GLN A 199 15.42 -3.10 1.54
N ALA A 200 14.13 -2.83 1.76
CA ALA A 200 13.04 -3.51 1.08
C ALA A 200 13.11 -3.32 -0.44
N GLY A 201 13.45 -2.10 -0.89
CA GLY A 201 13.67 -1.80 -2.31
C GLY A 201 14.83 -2.61 -2.90
N ARG A 202 16.00 -2.59 -2.25
CA ARG A 202 17.16 -3.39 -2.69
C ARG A 202 16.83 -4.88 -2.76
N ARG A 203 16.16 -5.42 -1.72
CA ARG A 203 15.73 -6.82 -1.69
C ARG A 203 14.80 -7.14 -2.87
N LEU A 204 13.77 -6.31 -3.10
CA LEU A 204 12.85 -6.50 -4.21
C LEU A 204 13.57 -6.48 -5.56
N GLY A 205 14.50 -5.54 -5.75
CA GLY A 205 15.31 -5.45 -6.97
C GLY A 205 16.21 -6.66 -7.18
N HIS A 206 16.83 -7.20 -6.12
CA HIS A 206 17.62 -8.45 -6.20
C HIS A 206 16.76 -9.64 -6.57
N LEU A 207 15.63 -9.85 -5.86
CA LEU A 207 14.72 -10.96 -6.15
C LEU A 207 14.32 -11.01 -7.63
N LEU A 208 14.00 -9.86 -8.23
CA LEU A 208 13.60 -9.79 -9.63
C LEU A 208 14.75 -10.04 -10.61
N ARG A 209 15.98 -9.56 -10.31
CA ARG A 209 17.15 -9.77 -11.17
C ARG A 209 17.70 -11.18 -11.10
N ASP A 210 17.61 -11.83 -9.93
CA ASP A 210 18.19 -13.16 -9.68
C ASP A 210 17.31 -14.31 -10.19
N GLY A 211 16.22 -14.00 -10.91
CA GLY A 211 15.35 -15.01 -11.52
C GLY A 211 14.19 -15.43 -10.60
N TRP A 212 13.33 -14.49 -10.24
CA TRP A 212 12.14 -14.76 -9.45
C TRP A 212 11.21 -15.80 -10.08
N ASP A 213 11.01 -16.94 -9.39
CA ASP A 213 10.08 -17.98 -9.83
C ASP A 213 8.66 -17.69 -9.33
N ARG A 214 7.80 -17.19 -10.24
CA ARG A 214 6.41 -16.85 -9.93
C ARG A 214 5.57 -18.07 -9.55
N ARG A 215 5.87 -19.27 -10.08
CA ARG A 215 5.09 -20.47 -9.78
C ARG A 215 5.34 -20.92 -8.34
N GLU A 216 6.60 -21.00 -7.95
CA GLU A 216 6.97 -21.30 -6.56
C GLU A 216 6.45 -20.23 -5.59
N ALA A 217 6.56 -18.95 -5.95
CA ALA A 217 6.04 -17.84 -5.14
C ALA A 217 4.52 -17.92 -4.94
N ALA A 218 3.76 -18.30 -5.95
CA ALA A 218 2.32 -18.50 -5.84
C ALA A 218 1.97 -19.65 -4.88
N LEU A 219 2.73 -20.76 -4.91
CA LEU A 219 2.53 -21.87 -3.97
C LEU A 219 2.81 -21.44 -2.52
N ARG A 220 3.93 -20.74 -2.28
CA ARG A 220 4.23 -20.21 -0.93
C ARG A 220 3.15 -19.24 -0.45
N SER A 221 2.62 -18.39 -1.34
CA SER A 221 1.52 -17.47 -0.99
C SER A 221 0.24 -18.22 -0.66
N GLN A 222 -0.05 -19.34 -1.35
CA GLN A 222 -1.20 -20.19 -1.05
C GLN A 222 -1.08 -20.85 0.33
N GLU A 223 0.07 -21.37 0.68
CA GLU A 223 0.33 -21.95 2.02
C GLU A 223 0.13 -20.88 3.12
N ARG A 224 0.75 -19.71 2.95
CA ARG A 224 0.60 -18.58 3.89
C ARG A 224 -0.84 -18.09 3.99
N LEU A 225 -1.62 -18.10 2.90
CA LEU A 225 -3.03 -17.77 2.92
C LEU A 225 -3.82 -18.74 3.80
N MET A 226 -3.55 -20.04 3.70
CA MET A 226 -4.22 -21.06 4.53
C MET A 226 -3.90 -20.85 6.02
N ASP A 227 -2.65 -20.54 6.36
CA ASP A 227 -2.26 -20.24 7.74
C ASP A 227 -2.92 -18.93 8.26
N TRP A 228 -2.93 -17.90 7.43
CA TRP A 228 -3.58 -16.62 7.74
C TRP A 228 -5.09 -16.79 8.00
N MET A 229 -5.78 -17.59 7.19
CA MET A 229 -7.21 -17.92 7.37
C MET A 229 -7.47 -18.77 8.60
N ALA A 230 -6.50 -19.60 9.02
CA ALA A 230 -6.57 -20.41 10.24
C ALA A 230 -6.21 -19.63 11.52
N GLY A 231 -5.85 -18.35 11.42
CA GLY A 231 -5.44 -17.51 12.55
C GLY A 231 -4.09 -17.90 13.16
N LYS A 232 -3.20 -18.50 12.35
CA LYS A 232 -1.86 -18.92 12.75
C LYS A 232 -0.82 -17.87 12.42
#